data_0dfd885d52cf263d02556bc08c45b1ac
#
_entry.id   0dfd885d52cf263d02556bc08c45b1ac
#
_cell.length_a   1.000
_cell.length_b   1.000
_cell.length_c   1.000
_cell.angle_alpha   90.00
_cell.angle_beta   90.00
_cell.angle_gamma   90.00
#
_symmetry.space_group_name_H-M   'P 1'
#
loop_
_entity.id
_entity.type
_entity.pdbx_description
1 polymer ?
#
loop_
_entity_poly.entity_id
_entity_poly.type
_entity_poly.pdbx_seq_one_letter_code
_entity_poly.pdbx_strand_id
1 'polypeptide(L)'
;AGTLRIATGVTASGGPDGSPVTFAIDHGATSTTLTADVRGEVGASADLLNTTLPAYAAGLGAVARDLADSVNAVHAAGYDLDGTTGTAFFSYDPADPAATLTVAVTARQVAASSLPGGVLDGSNADVIGTAGTPEGSYQRLVNGFGTEVASAQRLVRTQSLLTTQVDSAREQLSGVNLDEETVAMLTAQRAYEAAARVMSVMDSVLDTLINRTGIG
;
A
#
# COMPACT_ATOMS: atom_id res chain seq x y z
N ALA A 1 5.27 27.45 -9.73
CA ALA A 1 5.23 26.06 -9.25
C ALA A 1 3.95 25.87 -8.45
N GLY A 2 3.25 24.75 -8.60
CA GLY A 2 2.07 24.41 -7.80
C GLY A 2 2.48 23.56 -6.59
N THR A 3 1.67 23.60 -5.53
CA THR A 3 1.87 22.79 -4.33
C THR A 3 0.79 21.69 -4.29
N LEU A 4 1.22 20.43 -4.18
CA LEU A 4 0.33 19.29 -3.99
C LEU A 4 -0.16 19.27 -2.54
N ARG A 5 -1.46 19.10 -2.34
CA ARG A 5 -2.06 18.90 -1.01
C ARG A 5 -3.16 17.83 -1.04
N ILE A 6 -3.48 17.29 0.13
CA ILE A 6 -4.67 16.47 0.33
C ILE A 6 -5.88 17.40 0.37
N ALA A 7 -6.88 17.13 -0.47
CA ALA A 7 -8.09 17.95 -0.57
C ALA A 7 -9.21 17.47 0.36
N THR A 8 -9.41 16.14 0.47
CA THR A 8 -10.40 15.49 1.32
C THR A 8 -9.83 14.21 1.93
N GLY A 9 -10.53 13.57 2.84
CA GLY A 9 -10.17 12.28 3.42
C GLY A 9 -9.43 12.38 4.74
N VAL A 10 -9.03 13.60 5.16
CA VAL A 10 -8.31 13.82 6.43
C VAL A 10 -8.83 15.04 7.16
N THR A 11 -8.89 14.94 8.47
CA THR A 11 -9.17 16.06 9.39
C THR A 11 -7.97 16.99 9.49
N ALA A 12 -8.14 18.16 10.06
CA ALA A 12 -7.06 19.11 10.33
C ALA A 12 -5.96 18.54 11.24
N SER A 13 -6.28 17.53 12.06
CA SER A 13 -5.32 16.81 12.91
C SER A 13 -4.63 15.63 12.22
N GLY A 14 -4.92 15.37 10.93
CA GLY A 14 -4.32 14.30 10.14
C GLY A 14 -4.98 12.92 10.27
N GLY A 15 -6.10 12.82 11.03
CA GLY A 15 -6.87 11.57 11.11
C GLY A 15 -7.86 11.44 9.94
N PRO A 16 -8.42 10.25 9.68
CA PRO A 16 -9.44 10.06 8.65
C PRO A 16 -10.73 10.82 9.02
N ASP A 17 -11.39 11.40 8.02
CA ASP A 17 -12.69 12.09 8.18
C ASP A 17 -13.88 11.27 7.65
N GLY A 18 -13.62 10.05 7.16
CA GLY A 18 -14.62 9.14 6.61
C GLY A 18 -14.89 9.35 5.11
N SER A 19 -14.35 10.40 4.50
CA SER A 19 -14.45 10.61 3.06
C SER A 19 -13.21 10.04 2.34
N PRO A 20 -13.29 9.74 1.03
CA PRO A 20 -12.14 9.31 0.25
C PRO A 20 -11.03 10.35 0.23
N VAL A 21 -9.78 9.89 0.33
CA VAL A 21 -8.60 10.75 0.17
C VAL A 21 -8.49 11.19 -1.27
N THR A 22 -8.53 12.51 -1.49
CA THR A 22 -8.30 13.12 -2.80
C THR A 22 -7.20 14.18 -2.72
N PHE A 23 -6.63 14.50 -3.88
CA PHE A 23 -5.53 15.45 -3.98
C PHE A 23 -5.91 16.67 -4.80
N ALA A 24 -5.28 17.79 -4.51
CA ALA A 24 -5.39 19.02 -5.31
C ALA A 24 -4.01 19.66 -5.50
N ILE A 25 -3.87 20.42 -6.57
CA ILE A 25 -2.70 21.28 -6.81
C ILE A 25 -3.14 22.73 -6.66
N ASP A 26 -2.46 23.46 -5.77
CA ASP A 26 -2.68 24.88 -5.55
C ASP A 26 -1.67 25.70 -6.38
N HIS A 27 -2.18 26.57 -7.21
CA HIS A 27 -1.44 27.56 -8.00
C HIS A 27 -1.83 28.98 -7.53
N GLY A 28 -1.15 29.49 -6.51
CA GLY A 28 -1.53 30.78 -5.90
C GLY A 28 -2.93 30.70 -5.28
N ALA A 29 -3.87 31.52 -5.78
CA ALA A 29 -5.24 31.54 -5.30
C ALA A 29 -6.17 30.48 -5.96
N THR A 30 -5.67 29.72 -6.93
CA THR A 30 -6.46 28.71 -7.66
C THR A 30 -6.09 27.31 -7.19
N SER A 31 -7.10 26.54 -6.80
CA SER A 31 -6.96 25.12 -6.46
C SER A 31 -7.62 24.24 -7.51
N THR A 32 -6.91 23.26 -8.03
CA THR A 32 -7.41 22.30 -9.01
C THR A 32 -7.36 20.90 -8.44
N THR A 33 -8.51 20.24 -8.30
CA THR A 33 -8.58 18.84 -7.87
C THR A 33 -7.97 17.95 -8.94
N LEU A 34 -7.11 17.03 -8.53
CA LEU A 34 -6.55 16.01 -9.41
C LEU A 34 -7.61 14.94 -9.68
N THR A 35 -8.04 14.83 -10.93
CA THR A 35 -8.92 13.76 -11.41
C THR A 35 -8.13 12.56 -11.97
N ALA A 36 -6.81 12.71 -12.13
CA ALA A 36 -5.93 11.64 -12.58
C ALA A 36 -5.39 10.85 -11.38
N ASP A 37 -5.17 9.56 -11.58
CA ASP A 37 -4.55 8.70 -10.58
C ASP A 37 -3.15 9.22 -10.20
N VAL A 38 -3.00 9.56 -8.94
CA VAL A 38 -1.69 9.83 -8.36
C VAL A 38 -0.96 8.49 -8.27
N ARG A 39 0.26 8.44 -8.82
CA ARG A 39 1.06 7.21 -8.87
C ARG A 39 2.17 7.21 -7.82
N GLY A 40 2.88 6.09 -7.73
CA GLY A 40 3.95 5.90 -6.75
C GLY A 40 3.42 5.63 -5.35
N GLU A 41 4.23 5.89 -4.34
CA GLU A 41 3.94 5.61 -2.94
C GLU A 41 2.69 6.34 -2.42
N VAL A 42 2.53 7.60 -2.80
CA VAL A 42 1.37 8.42 -2.40
C VAL A 42 0.09 7.85 -3.01
N GLY A 43 0.12 7.47 -4.28
CA GLY A 43 -1.02 6.85 -4.94
C GLY A 43 -1.37 5.50 -4.34
N ALA A 44 -0.38 4.66 -4.06
CA ALA A 44 -0.59 3.37 -3.40
C ALA A 44 -1.18 3.53 -1.99
N SER A 45 -0.73 4.54 -1.23
CA SER A 45 -1.29 4.84 0.09
C SER A 45 -2.74 5.32 0.01
N ALA A 46 -3.07 6.14 -0.99
CA ALA A 46 -4.46 6.58 -1.21
C ALA A 46 -5.37 5.42 -1.63
N ASP A 47 -4.91 4.51 -2.49
CA ASP A 47 -5.66 3.32 -2.90
C ASP A 47 -5.88 2.36 -1.72
N LEU A 48 -4.88 2.18 -0.87
CA LEU A 48 -5.01 1.43 0.37
C LEU A 48 -6.13 1.99 1.26
N LEU A 49 -6.18 3.31 1.45
CA LEU A 49 -7.17 3.99 2.29
C LEU A 49 -8.55 4.04 1.64
N ASN A 50 -8.63 4.21 0.33
CA ASN A 50 -9.89 4.44 -0.37
C ASN A 50 -10.57 3.14 -0.82
N THR A 51 -9.80 2.09 -1.09
CA THR A 51 -10.29 0.86 -1.72
C THR A 51 -10.03 -0.36 -0.86
N THR A 52 -8.77 -0.60 -0.50
CA THR A 52 -8.36 -1.86 0.12
C THR A 52 -8.88 -2.00 1.56
N LEU A 53 -8.65 -1.00 2.42
CA LEU A 53 -9.11 -1.05 3.81
C LEU A 53 -10.64 -1.05 3.93
N PRO A 54 -11.41 -0.24 3.18
CA PRO A 54 -12.88 -0.34 3.17
C PRO A 54 -13.39 -1.71 2.70
N ALA A 55 -12.76 -2.32 1.70
CA ALA A 55 -13.12 -3.66 1.25
C ALA A 55 -12.94 -4.72 2.33
N TYR A 56 -11.84 -4.65 3.11
CA TYR A 56 -11.62 -5.55 4.24
C TYR A 56 -12.58 -5.29 5.40
N ALA A 57 -12.87 -4.03 5.71
CA ALA A 57 -13.87 -3.67 6.71
C ALA A 57 -15.26 -4.22 6.33
N ALA A 58 -15.65 -4.07 5.06
CA ALA A 58 -16.90 -4.64 4.54
C ALA A 58 -16.89 -6.18 4.59
N GLY A 59 -15.76 -6.82 4.30
CA GLY A 59 -15.58 -8.27 4.42
C GLY A 59 -15.74 -8.77 5.86
N LEU A 60 -15.14 -8.09 6.84
CA LEU A 60 -15.32 -8.38 8.27
C LEU A 60 -16.77 -8.15 8.69
N GLY A 61 -17.41 -7.08 8.21
CA GLY A 61 -18.82 -6.80 8.44
C GLY A 61 -19.73 -7.91 7.90
N ALA A 62 -19.40 -8.48 6.75
CA ALA A 62 -20.14 -9.63 6.20
C ALA A 62 -19.99 -10.87 7.08
N VAL A 63 -18.78 -11.19 7.56
CA VAL A 63 -18.55 -12.31 8.49
C VAL A 63 -19.33 -12.13 9.79
N ALA A 64 -19.31 -10.92 10.37
CA ALA A 64 -20.05 -10.60 11.59
C ALA A 64 -21.57 -10.73 11.40
N ARG A 65 -22.09 -10.28 10.25
CA ARG A 65 -23.50 -10.41 9.89
C ARG A 65 -23.88 -11.86 9.70
N ASP A 66 -23.12 -12.63 8.92
CA ASP A 66 -23.37 -14.06 8.69
C ASP A 66 -23.43 -14.84 10.01
N LEU A 67 -22.52 -14.53 10.96
CA LEU A 67 -22.53 -15.11 12.30
C LEU A 67 -23.80 -14.73 13.06
N ALA A 68 -24.10 -13.44 13.14
CA ALA A 68 -25.24 -12.94 13.90
C ALA A 68 -26.55 -13.47 13.34
N ASP A 69 -26.76 -13.40 12.04
CA ASP A 69 -28.02 -13.79 11.41
C ASP A 69 -28.25 -15.30 11.50
N SER A 70 -27.20 -16.11 11.34
CA SER A 70 -27.30 -17.57 11.46
C SER A 70 -27.65 -18.00 12.90
N VAL A 71 -26.98 -17.43 13.89
CA VAL A 71 -27.29 -17.69 15.31
C VAL A 71 -28.66 -17.17 15.70
N ASN A 72 -29.02 -15.94 15.30
CA ASN A 72 -30.29 -15.33 15.60
C ASN A 72 -31.47 -16.12 15.03
N ALA A 73 -31.32 -16.65 13.80
CA ALA A 73 -32.37 -17.46 13.18
C ALA A 73 -32.71 -18.73 14.00
N VAL A 74 -31.69 -19.40 14.51
CA VAL A 74 -31.88 -20.59 15.38
C VAL A 74 -32.35 -20.21 16.79
N HIS A 75 -31.73 -19.16 17.36
CA HIS A 75 -32.06 -18.70 18.70
C HIS A 75 -33.51 -18.23 18.79
N ALA A 76 -34.03 -17.51 17.82
CA ALA A 76 -35.39 -17.05 17.73
C ALA A 76 -36.44 -18.19 17.65
N ALA A 77 -36.04 -19.37 17.20
CA ALA A 77 -36.91 -20.55 17.07
C ALA A 77 -36.95 -21.36 18.39
N GLY A 78 -35.99 -21.17 19.30
CA GLY A 78 -35.91 -21.85 20.58
C GLY A 78 -36.71 -21.16 21.70
N TYR A 79 -36.72 -21.78 22.87
CA TYR A 79 -37.34 -21.27 24.08
C TYR A 79 -36.31 -21.04 25.17
N ASP A 80 -36.39 -19.90 25.83
CA ASP A 80 -35.60 -19.55 27.00
C ASP A 80 -36.14 -20.16 28.31
N LEU A 81 -35.49 -19.86 29.45
CA LEU A 81 -35.90 -20.38 30.77
C LEU A 81 -37.26 -19.86 31.21
N ASP A 82 -37.78 -18.80 30.67
CA ASP A 82 -39.09 -18.22 30.97
C ASP A 82 -40.16 -18.68 29.95
N GLY A 83 -39.78 -19.57 29.00
CA GLY A 83 -40.65 -20.08 27.95
C GLY A 83 -40.91 -19.07 26.84
N THR A 84 -40.07 -18.02 26.73
CA THR A 84 -40.16 -17.00 25.69
C THR A 84 -39.38 -17.42 24.45
N THR A 85 -39.85 -17.02 23.29
CA THR A 85 -39.23 -17.29 21.99
C THR A 85 -39.15 -16.00 21.15
N GLY A 86 -38.42 -16.02 20.03
CA GLY A 86 -38.38 -14.90 19.10
C GLY A 86 -37.35 -13.79 19.41
N THR A 87 -36.52 -13.98 20.45
CA THR A 87 -35.47 -13.01 20.80
C THR A 87 -34.21 -13.21 19.96
N ALA A 88 -33.54 -12.12 19.57
CA ALA A 88 -32.25 -12.19 18.90
C ALA A 88 -31.13 -12.37 19.95
N PHE A 89 -30.18 -13.28 19.67
CA PHE A 89 -28.99 -13.49 20.51
C PHE A 89 -27.94 -12.38 20.32
N PHE A 90 -27.68 -11.98 19.11
CA PHE A 90 -26.80 -10.90 18.74
C PHE A 90 -27.57 -9.68 18.25
N SER A 91 -27.06 -8.51 18.52
CA SER A 91 -27.45 -7.26 17.86
C SER A 91 -26.24 -6.56 17.24
N TYR A 92 -26.45 -5.84 16.15
CA TYR A 92 -25.43 -5.06 15.46
C TYR A 92 -26.07 -3.92 14.68
N ASP A 93 -25.29 -2.88 14.36
CA ASP A 93 -25.67 -1.85 13.41
C ASP A 93 -25.39 -2.36 11.99
N PRO A 94 -26.39 -2.41 11.09
CA PRO A 94 -26.20 -2.81 9.69
C PRO A 94 -25.17 -1.98 8.92
N ALA A 95 -24.91 -0.74 9.34
CA ALA A 95 -23.88 0.13 8.72
C ALA A 95 -22.46 -0.30 9.11
N ASP A 96 -22.26 -0.85 10.31
CA ASP A 96 -20.95 -1.33 10.78
C ASP A 96 -21.10 -2.59 11.66
N PRO A 97 -21.41 -3.73 11.05
CA PRO A 97 -21.70 -4.96 11.83
C PRO A 97 -20.50 -5.46 12.62
N ALA A 98 -19.28 -5.36 12.07
CA ALA A 98 -18.09 -5.88 12.75
C ALA A 98 -17.71 -5.10 14.00
N ALA A 99 -17.86 -3.78 14.01
CA ALA A 99 -17.51 -2.94 15.16
C ALA A 99 -18.61 -2.87 16.22
N THR A 100 -19.85 -3.20 15.85
CA THR A 100 -21.02 -3.01 16.73
C THR A 100 -21.66 -4.33 17.21
N LEU A 101 -21.13 -5.49 16.78
CA LEU A 101 -21.65 -6.79 17.17
C LEU A 101 -21.57 -6.99 18.69
N THR A 102 -22.73 -7.20 19.31
CA THR A 102 -22.85 -7.40 20.76
C THR A 102 -23.83 -8.52 21.07
N VAL A 103 -23.67 -9.16 22.24
CA VAL A 103 -24.67 -10.10 22.80
C VAL A 103 -25.83 -9.32 23.36
N ALA A 104 -27.04 -9.57 22.84
CA ALA A 104 -28.27 -8.85 23.23
C ALA A 104 -29.09 -9.53 24.31
N VAL A 105 -28.70 -10.73 24.74
CA VAL A 105 -29.46 -11.54 25.74
C VAL A 105 -28.71 -11.72 27.05
N THR A 106 -29.44 -11.89 28.11
CA THR A 106 -28.94 -12.35 29.42
C THR A 106 -28.91 -13.89 29.45
N ALA A 107 -28.22 -14.47 30.45
CA ALA A 107 -28.14 -15.93 30.59
C ALA A 107 -29.51 -16.63 30.68
N ARG A 108 -30.53 -15.98 31.24
CA ARG A 108 -31.90 -16.52 31.31
C ARG A 108 -32.62 -16.50 29.97
N GLN A 109 -32.29 -15.56 29.11
CA GLN A 109 -32.89 -15.36 27.80
C GLN A 109 -32.24 -16.19 26.71
N VAL A 110 -31.22 -17.01 27.04
CA VAL A 110 -30.65 -17.93 26.07
C VAL A 110 -31.67 -19.02 25.76
N ALA A 111 -32.10 -19.05 24.47
CA ALA A 111 -33.11 -20.00 23.97
C ALA A 111 -32.47 -21.37 23.71
N ALA A 112 -32.09 -22.07 24.77
CA ALA A 112 -31.40 -23.37 24.71
C ALA A 112 -32.32 -24.54 24.40
N SER A 113 -33.62 -24.42 24.69
CA SER A 113 -34.62 -25.49 24.54
C SER A 113 -35.35 -25.39 23.19
N SER A 114 -35.66 -26.51 22.58
CA SER A 114 -36.60 -26.62 21.46
C SER A 114 -38.03 -26.89 21.90
N LEU A 115 -38.27 -27.11 23.22
CA LEU A 115 -39.57 -27.42 23.79
C LEU A 115 -40.12 -26.21 24.58
N PRO A 116 -41.45 -25.92 24.43
CA PRO A 116 -42.08 -24.82 25.16
C PRO A 116 -42.17 -25.12 26.67
N GLY A 117 -42.39 -24.04 27.49
CA GLY A 117 -42.73 -24.18 28.90
C GLY A 117 -41.56 -24.32 29.85
N GLY A 118 -40.39 -23.86 29.52
CA GLY A 118 -39.22 -23.80 30.45
C GLY A 118 -38.66 -25.20 30.80
N VAL A 119 -38.85 -26.17 29.94
CA VAL A 119 -38.30 -27.52 30.09
C VAL A 119 -36.78 -27.48 29.94
N LEU A 120 -36.05 -28.17 30.84
CA LEU A 120 -34.60 -28.34 30.74
C LEU A 120 -34.24 -29.26 29.55
N ASP A 121 -34.14 -28.66 28.41
CA ASP A 121 -33.75 -29.30 27.12
C ASP A 121 -32.65 -28.43 26.49
N GLY A 122 -31.59 -29.06 26.00
CA GLY A 122 -30.44 -28.39 25.40
C GLY A 122 -30.38 -28.53 23.88
N SER A 123 -31.40 -29.10 23.23
CA SER A 123 -31.35 -29.44 21.82
C SER A 123 -31.23 -28.24 20.89
N ASN A 124 -31.82 -27.08 21.23
CA ASN A 124 -31.63 -25.86 20.46
C ASN A 124 -30.22 -25.26 20.63
N ALA A 125 -29.61 -25.42 21.81
CA ALA A 125 -28.22 -25.01 22.04
C ALA A 125 -27.23 -25.78 21.14
N ASP A 126 -27.48 -27.11 20.94
CA ASP A 126 -26.66 -27.90 20.02
C ASP A 126 -26.79 -27.39 18.57
N VAL A 127 -28.01 -27.03 18.14
CA VAL A 127 -28.22 -26.44 16.80
C VAL A 127 -27.56 -25.08 16.68
N ILE A 128 -27.63 -24.21 17.70
CA ILE A 128 -26.93 -22.92 17.74
C ILE A 128 -25.42 -23.13 17.58
N GLY A 129 -24.84 -24.12 18.30
CA GLY A 129 -23.42 -24.45 18.23
C GLY A 129 -22.94 -24.85 16.84
N THR A 130 -23.84 -25.41 16.01
CA THR A 130 -23.55 -25.80 14.63
C THR A 130 -23.92 -24.73 13.60
N ALA A 131 -24.89 -23.87 13.90
CA ALA A 131 -25.34 -22.80 13.00
C ALA A 131 -24.35 -21.65 12.91
N GLY A 132 -23.69 -21.32 14.02
CA GLY A 132 -22.75 -20.19 14.12
C GLY A 132 -21.39 -20.47 13.45
N THR A 133 -21.34 -21.05 12.25
CA THR A 133 -20.09 -21.32 11.55
C THR A 133 -19.85 -20.34 10.39
N PRO A 134 -19.40 -19.10 10.67
CA PRO A 134 -19.02 -18.14 9.62
C PRO A 134 -17.70 -18.54 8.94
N GLU A 135 -17.22 -19.78 9.19
CA GLU A 135 -15.92 -20.27 8.77
C GLU A 135 -15.70 -20.14 7.26
N GLY A 136 -16.72 -20.42 6.46
CA GLY A 136 -16.64 -20.26 5.02
C GLY A 136 -16.47 -18.80 4.56
N SER A 137 -17.13 -17.86 5.20
CA SER A 137 -17.01 -16.41 4.92
C SER A 137 -15.66 -15.90 5.40
N TYR A 138 -15.24 -16.29 6.60
CA TYR A 138 -13.95 -15.95 7.18
C TYR A 138 -12.78 -16.52 6.36
N GLN A 139 -12.83 -17.79 5.96
CA GLN A 139 -11.80 -18.41 5.13
C GLN A 139 -11.67 -17.71 3.77
N ARG A 140 -12.78 -17.34 3.13
CA ARG A 140 -12.76 -16.58 1.88
C ARG A 140 -12.08 -15.23 2.07
N LEU A 141 -12.39 -14.52 3.16
CA LEU A 141 -11.77 -13.22 3.48
C LEU A 141 -10.24 -13.38 3.67
N VAL A 142 -9.81 -14.34 4.51
CA VAL A 142 -8.40 -14.59 4.80
C VAL A 142 -7.64 -15.05 3.54
N ASN A 143 -8.21 -15.95 2.75
CA ASN A 143 -7.59 -16.41 1.51
C ASN A 143 -7.49 -15.30 0.47
N GLY A 144 -8.52 -14.44 0.36
CA GLY A 144 -8.51 -13.25 -0.49
C GLY A 144 -7.36 -12.31 -0.10
N PHE A 145 -7.26 -11.97 1.18
CA PHE A 145 -6.18 -11.16 1.73
C PHE A 145 -4.80 -11.77 1.44
N GLY A 146 -4.60 -13.05 1.72
CA GLY A 146 -3.34 -13.73 1.45
C GLY A 146 -2.95 -13.69 -0.04
N THR A 147 -3.93 -13.83 -0.93
CA THR A 147 -3.71 -13.75 -2.39
C THR A 147 -3.31 -12.34 -2.82
N GLU A 148 -3.96 -11.30 -2.30
CA GLU A 148 -3.63 -9.91 -2.61
C GLU A 148 -2.24 -9.53 -2.09
N VAL A 149 -1.90 -9.89 -0.85
CA VAL A 149 -0.57 -9.65 -0.28
C VAL A 149 0.52 -10.36 -1.10
N ALA A 150 0.30 -11.63 -1.47
CA ALA A 150 1.24 -12.37 -2.32
C ALA A 150 1.38 -11.73 -3.72
N SER A 151 0.29 -11.20 -4.28
CA SER A 151 0.30 -10.48 -5.55
C SER A 151 1.09 -9.17 -5.46
N ALA A 152 0.82 -8.35 -4.43
CA ALA A 152 1.54 -7.11 -4.18
C ALA A 152 3.05 -7.35 -4.00
N GLN A 153 3.44 -8.38 -3.24
CA GLN A 153 4.84 -8.75 -3.06
C GLN A 153 5.53 -9.19 -4.37
N ARG A 154 4.81 -9.92 -5.25
CA ARG A 154 5.35 -10.26 -6.58
C ARG A 154 5.55 -9.02 -7.42
N LEU A 155 4.59 -8.10 -7.41
CA LEU A 155 4.67 -6.85 -8.16
C LEU A 155 5.85 -5.99 -7.69
N VAL A 156 6.07 -5.86 -6.38
CA VAL A 156 7.23 -5.15 -5.80
C VAL A 156 8.54 -5.77 -6.29
N ARG A 157 8.67 -7.11 -6.26
CA ARG A 157 9.87 -7.79 -6.76
C ARG A 157 10.10 -7.54 -8.25
N THR A 158 9.04 -7.63 -9.05
CA THR A 158 9.13 -7.37 -10.50
C THR A 158 9.53 -5.93 -10.77
N GLN A 159 8.93 -4.97 -10.07
CA GLN A 159 9.26 -3.55 -10.22
C GLN A 159 10.71 -3.25 -9.82
N SER A 160 11.20 -3.86 -8.74
CA SER A 160 12.59 -3.74 -8.31
C SER A 160 13.58 -4.25 -9.38
N LEU A 161 13.28 -5.40 -9.99
CA LEU A 161 14.10 -5.93 -11.08
C LEU A 161 14.11 -5.02 -12.30
N LEU A 162 12.95 -4.48 -12.68
CA LEU A 162 12.83 -3.53 -13.80
C LEU A 162 13.61 -2.24 -13.51
N THR A 163 13.52 -1.70 -12.30
CA THR A 163 14.28 -0.51 -11.89
C THR A 163 15.79 -0.77 -12.00
N THR A 164 16.27 -1.89 -11.45
CA THR A 164 17.67 -2.28 -11.56
C THR A 164 18.12 -2.41 -13.02
N GLN A 165 17.29 -3.01 -13.89
CA GLN A 165 17.59 -3.15 -15.31
C GLN A 165 17.67 -1.80 -16.04
N VAL A 166 16.75 -0.88 -15.74
CA VAL A 166 16.74 0.48 -16.29
C VAL A 166 17.97 1.26 -15.82
N ASP A 167 18.32 1.17 -14.53
CA ASP A 167 19.50 1.84 -14.00
C ASP A 167 20.78 1.30 -14.61
N SER A 168 20.92 -0.02 -14.77
CA SER A 168 22.06 -0.64 -15.46
C SER A 168 22.16 -0.22 -16.93
N ALA A 169 21.03 -0.16 -17.64
CA ALA A 169 20.99 0.32 -19.01
C ALA A 169 21.39 1.80 -19.11
N ARG A 170 20.95 2.61 -18.16
CA ARG A 170 21.33 4.02 -18.07
C ARG A 170 22.83 4.20 -17.80
N GLU A 171 23.40 3.41 -16.89
CA GLU A 171 24.84 3.39 -16.62
C GLU A 171 25.64 2.99 -17.84
N GLN A 172 25.19 1.98 -18.61
CA GLN A 172 25.85 1.59 -19.86
C GLN A 172 25.84 2.68 -20.92
N LEU A 173 24.77 3.50 -20.97
CA LEU A 173 24.64 4.58 -21.97
C LEU A 173 25.34 5.88 -21.54
N SER A 174 25.38 6.18 -20.26
CA SER A 174 25.89 7.45 -19.71
C SER A 174 27.07 7.28 -18.76
N GLY A 175 27.45 6.07 -18.44
CA GLY A 175 28.59 5.77 -17.58
C GLY A 175 29.91 6.10 -18.26
N VAL A 176 30.82 6.75 -17.54
CA VAL A 176 32.18 7.00 -18.00
C VAL A 176 32.97 5.69 -17.93
N ASN A 177 33.44 5.22 -19.08
CA ASN A 177 34.35 4.08 -19.13
C ASN A 177 35.74 4.53 -18.61
N LEU A 178 36.09 4.13 -17.40
CA LEU A 178 37.34 4.53 -16.76
C LEU A 178 38.58 4.11 -17.58
N ASP A 179 38.50 3.04 -18.34
CA ASP A 179 39.60 2.58 -19.21
C ASP A 179 39.78 3.55 -20.40
N GLU A 180 38.69 3.99 -21.03
CA GLU A 180 38.74 4.96 -22.12
C GLU A 180 39.21 6.33 -21.61
N GLU A 181 38.75 6.78 -20.46
CA GLU A 181 39.18 8.05 -19.84
C GLU A 181 40.66 8.00 -19.47
N THR A 182 41.14 6.85 -18.95
CA THR A 182 42.56 6.66 -18.64
C THR A 182 43.43 6.72 -19.89
N VAL A 183 42.99 6.08 -20.97
CA VAL A 183 43.68 6.13 -22.27
C VAL A 183 43.67 7.55 -22.82
N ALA A 184 42.54 8.26 -22.74
CA ALA A 184 42.42 9.66 -23.17
C ALA A 184 43.37 10.57 -22.36
N MET A 185 43.45 10.38 -21.04
CA MET A 185 44.35 11.12 -20.17
C MET A 185 45.81 10.85 -20.47
N LEU A 186 46.22 9.60 -20.68
CA LEU A 186 47.56 9.24 -21.05
C LEU A 186 47.95 9.82 -22.44
N THR A 187 47.01 9.83 -23.36
CA THR A 187 47.20 10.44 -24.70
C THR A 187 47.40 11.96 -24.57
N ALA A 188 46.58 12.63 -23.76
CA ALA A 188 46.71 14.06 -23.47
C ALA A 188 48.05 14.39 -22.81
N GLN A 189 48.49 13.60 -21.81
CA GLN A 189 49.79 13.75 -21.18
C GLN A 189 50.96 13.65 -22.20
N ARG A 190 50.95 12.61 -23.04
CA ARG A 190 51.98 12.46 -24.08
C ARG A 190 51.97 13.61 -25.11
N ALA A 191 50.81 14.08 -25.51
CA ALA A 191 50.68 15.25 -26.37
C ALA A 191 51.26 16.50 -25.69
N TYR A 192 50.99 16.71 -24.42
CA TYR A 192 51.56 17.84 -23.64
C TYR A 192 53.10 17.75 -23.53
N GLU A 193 53.65 16.57 -23.23
CA GLU A 193 55.09 16.33 -23.20
C GLU A 193 55.74 16.57 -24.57
N ALA A 194 55.12 16.12 -25.68
CA ALA A 194 55.61 16.35 -27.02
C ALA A 194 55.58 17.84 -27.36
N ALA A 195 54.52 18.57 -27.05
CA ALA A 195 54.44 20.02 -27.25
C ALA A 195 55.53 20.76 -26.46
N ALA A 196 55.78 20.40 -25.18
CA ALA A 196 56.83 20.96 -24.35
C ALA A 196 58.23 20.77 -25.00
N ARG A 197 58.50 19.60 -25.54
CA ARG A 197 59.76 19.31 -26.28
C ARG A 197 59.88 20.17 -27.55
N VAL A 198 58.82 20.34 -28.31
CA VAL A 198 58.80 21.18 -29.50
C VAL A 198 59.09 22.64 -29.10
N MET A 199 58.48 23.14 -28.05
CA MET A 199 58.77 24.50 -27.52
C MET A 199 60.23 24.65 -27.13
N SER A 200 60.80 23.69 -26.39
CA SER A 200 62.22 23.69 -26.05
C SER A 200 63.14 23.68 -27.22
N VAL A 201 62.82 22.92 -28.29
CA VAL A 201 63.62 22.94 -29.55
C VAL A 201 63.47 24.25 -30.28
N MET A 202 62.27 24.85 -30.33
CA MET A 202 62.08 26.18 -30.91
C MET A 202 62.84 27.25 -30.16
N ASP A 203 62.84 27.25 -28.83
CA ASP A 203 63.65 28.18 -28.00
C ASP A 203 65.14 28.04 -28.33
N SER A 204 65.64 26.80 -28.42
CA SER A 204 67.05 26.53 -28.79
C SER A 204 67.39 27.02 -30.21
N VAL A 205 66.49 26.83 -31.20
CA VAL A 205 66.67 27.35 -32.55
C VAL A 205 66.66 28.87 -32.58
N LEU A 206 65.75 29.52 -31.85
CA LEU A 206 65.70 30.98 -31.73
C LEU A 206 66.95 31.53 -31.07
N ASP A 207 67.43 30.92 -29.99
CA ASP A 207 68.67 31.30 -29.34
C ASP A 207 69.88 31.22 -30.29
N THR A 208 69.95 30.14 -31.08
CA THR A 208 70.98 29.99 -32.12
C THR A 208 70.89 31.05 -33.19
N LEU A 209 69.70 31.39 -33.68
CA LEU A 209 69.46 32.39 -34.67
C LEU A 209 69.82 33.82 -34.17
N ILE A 210 69.42 34.15 -32.95
CA ILE A 210 69.60 35.47 -32.37
C ILE A 210 71.06 35.69 -31.95
N ASN A 211 71.64 34.72 -31.23
CA ASN A 211 72.91 34.89 -30.56
C ASN A 211 74.12 34.40 -31.37
N ARG A 212 73.92 33.51 -32.40
CA ARG A 212 75.03 32.97 -33.20
C ARG A 212 75.07 33.42 -34.64
N THR A 213 73.95 33.88 -35.23
CA THR A 213 73.91 34.35 -36.61
C THR A 213 73.76 35.88 -36.74
N GLY A 214 73.52 36.60 -35.61
CA GLY A 214 73.34 38.06 -35.58
C GLY A 214 74.60 38.86 -35.33
N ILE A 215 75.79 38.24 -35.31
CA ILE A 215 77.10 38.94 -35.15
C ILE A 215 77.92 38.68 -36.39
N GLY A 216 77.69 39.52 -37.37
CA GLY A 216 78.57 39.73 -38.53
C GLY A 216 78.63 41.18 -38.85
#